data_f19d93049128e352cfd2d91bc398d932
#
_entry.id   f19d93049128e352cfd2d91bc398d932
#
_cell.length_a   1.000
_cell.length_b   1.000
_cell.length_c   1.000
_cell.angle_alpha   90.00
_cell.angle_beta   90.00
_cell.angle_gamma   90.00
#
_symmetry.space_group_name_H-M   'P 1'
#
loop_
_entity.id
_entity.type
_entity.pdbx_description
1 polymer ?
#
loop_
_entity_poly.entity_id
_entity_poly.type
_entity_poly.pdbx_seq_one_letter_code
_entity_poly.pdbx_strand_id
1 'polypeptide(L)'
;MSRLILATTMTVDGVITVGEWYVSEGEHDRASRDQFVGSAGMLMGRKTYEGLAGYWPGETGEWADQLNPMPKFVASRTLEGPLEWNSTLIEGDAAQGVERLKAELVGDLVLIGCGEFARHLLEKGLIDELRFWVHPAMWGPGEHPFEGEEQVRLELIEAKTFDSGVTLLRYEPRAIRPD
;
A
#
# COMPACT_ATOMS: atom_id res chain seq x y z
N MET A 1 15.98 11.26 2.22
CA MET A 1 15.07 10.45 3.03
C MET A 1 13.99 9.91 2.11
N SER A 2 13.78 8.60 2.15
CA SER A 2 12.75 7.92 1.34
C SER A 2 11.36 8.35 1.78
N ARG A 3 10.41 8.46 0.83
CA ARG A 3 8.99 8.67 1.16
C ARG A 3 8.33 7.32 1.41
N LEU A 4 7.30 7.31 2.24
CA LEU A 4 6.38 6.21 2.40
C LEU A 4 5.07 6.51 1.66
N ILE A 5 4.77 5.72 0.64
CA ILE A 5 3.60 5.87 -0.22
C ILE A 5 2.65 4.72 0.07
N LEU A 6 1.48 5.00 0.59
CA LEU A 6 0.43 4.00 0.69
C LEU A 6 -0.28 3.90 -0.66
N ALA A 7 -0.34 2.69 -1.21
CA ALA A 7 -1.06 2.39 -2.44
C ALA A 7 -2.14 1.34 -2.19
N THR A 8 -3.37 1.65 -2.55
CA THR A 8 -4.49 0.72 -2.46
C THR A 8 -5.42 0.82 -3.65
N THR A 9 -6.03 -0.29 -4.00
CA THR A 9 -7.09 -0.37 -4.98
C THR A 9 -8.42 -0.53 -4.26
N MET A 10 -9.47 0.14 -4.75
CA MET A 10 -10.80 0.09 -4.14
C MET A 10 -11.90 0.37 -5.16
N THR A 11 -13.12 0.03 -4.80
CA THR A 11 -14.33 0.43 -5.52
C THR A 11 -14.74 1.86 -5.19
N VAL A 12 -15.71 2.43 -5.93
CA VAL A 12 -16.27 3.77 -5.67
C VAL A 12 -16.88 3.88 -4.27
N ASP A 13 -17.47 2.80 -3.76
CA ASP A 13 -18.04 2.72 -2.41
C ASP A 13 -16.99 2.28 -1.34
N GLY A 14 -15.70 2.24 -1.71
CA GLY A 14 -14.59 2.09 -0.78
C GLY A 14 -14.24 0.65 -0.40
N VAL A 15 -14.77 -0.37 -1.06
CA VAL A 15 -14.41 -1.77 -0.78
C VAL A 15 -13.01 -2.08 -1.31
N ILE A 16 -12.12 -2.59 -0.44
CA ILE A 16 -10.72 -2.95 -0.76
C ILE A 16 -10.51 -4.46 -0.90
N THR A 17 -11.48 -5.28 -0.52
CA THR A 17 -11.42 -6.73 -0.76
C THR A 17 -11.48 -6.99 -2.25
N VAL A 18 -10.34 -7.40 -2.82
CA VAL A 18 -10.23 -7.66 -4.27
C VAL A 18 -11.16 -8.79 -4.68
N GLY A 19 -11.89 -8.57 -5.76
CA GLY A 19 -12.88 -9.50 -6.32
C GLY A 19 -13.06 -9.28 -7.82
N GLU A 20 -14.17 -9.73 -8.37
CA GLU A 20 -14.48 -9.65 -9.82
C GLU A 20 -14.57 -8.20 -10.36
N TRP A 21 -14.67 -7.21 -9.47
CA TRP A 21 -14.66 -5.80 -9.82
C TRP A 21 -13.27 -5.28 -10.23
N TYR A 22 -12.21 -6.01 -9.88
CA TYR A 22 -10.85 -5.60 -10.17
C TYR A 22 -10.52 -5.82 -11.64
N VAL A 23 -10.13 -4.76 -12.32
CA VAL A 23 -9.65 -4.79 -13.71
C VAL A 23 -8.13 -4.73 -13.69
N SER A 24 -7.46 -5.73 -14.29
CA SER A 24 -6.01 -5.89 -14.30
C SER A 24 -5.42 -5.79 -15.71
N GLU A 25 -5.91 -4.85 -16.52
CA GLU A 25 -5.45 -4.67 -17.89
C GLU A 25 -5.45 -3.20 -18.32
N GLY A 26 -4.69 -2.89 -19.34
CA GLY A 26 -4.68 -1.56 -19.94
C GLY A 26 -3.67 -0.59 -19.34
N GLU A 27 -3.89 0.71 -19.57
CA GLU A 27 -2.94 1.75 -19.16
C GLU A 27 -2.85 1.90 -17.63
N HIS A 28 -3.99 1.81 -16.93
CA HIS A 28 -4.00 1.93 -15.47
C HIS A 28 -3.26 0.79 -14.77
N ASP A 29 -3.33 -0.44 -15.31
CA ASP A 29 -2.61 -1.59 -14.77
C ASP A 29 -1.09 -1.39 -14.91
N ARG A 30 -0.62 -0.94 -16.08
CA ARG A 30 0.78 -0.57 -16.27
C ARG A 30 1.22 0.54 -15.32
N ALA A 31 0.43 1.61 -15.21
CA ALA A 31 0.73 2.72 -14.31
C ALA A 31 0.74 2.30 -12.83
N SER A 32 -0.13 1.37 -12.45
CA SER A 32 -0.14 0.77 -11.10
C SER A 32 1.11 -0.07 -10.84
N ARG A 33 1.62 -0.79 -11.84
CA ARG A 33 2.89 -1.51 -11.77
C ARG A 33 4.09 -0.57 -11.72
N ASP A 34 4.07 0.47 -12.54
CA ASP A 34 5.16 1.44 -12.67
C ASP A 34 5.45 2.18 -11.34
N GLN A 35 4.48 2.27 -10.43
CA GLN A 35 4.72 2.86 -9.10
C GLN A 35 5.76 2.12 -8.26
N PHE A 36 6.04 0.86 -8.59
CA PHE A 36 7.07 0.06 -7.92
C PHE A 36 8.45 0.19 -8.56
N VAL A 37 8.54 0.75 -9.77
CA VAL A 37 9.82 0.93 -10.46
C VAL A 37 10.68 1.94 -9.72
N GLY A 38 11.89 1.54 -9.33
CA GLY A 38 12.81 2.39 -8.56
C GLY A 38 12.44 2.57 -7.09
N SER A 39 11.39 1.90 -6.59
CA SER A 39 11.11 1.87 -5.16
C SER A 39 12.16 1.04 -4.41
N ALA A 40 12.40 1.39 -3.14
CA ALA A 40 13.31 0.66 -2.26
C ALA A 40 12.73 -0.70 -1.82
N GLY A 41 11.42 -0.86 -1.87
CA GLY A 41 10.73 -2.10 -1.52
C GLY A 41 9.28 -1.88 -1.12
N MET A 42 8.65 -2.99 -0.75
CA MET A 42 7.27 -3.03 -0.25
C MET A 42 7.28 -3.08 1.27
N LEU A 43 6.33 -2.38 1.87
CA LEU A 43 6.05 -2.43 3.31
C LEU A 43 4.64 -2.99 3.52
N MET A 44 4.45 -3.86 4.50
CA MET A 44 3.14 -4.46 4.78
C MET A 44 3.01 -4.99 6.20
N GLY A 45 1.79 -5.12 6.66
CA GLY A 45 1.47 -5.84 7.89
C GLY A 45 1.36 -7.35 7.67
N ARG A 46 1.30 -8.12 8.75
CA ARG A 46 1.26 -9.58 8.75
C ARG A 46 0.18 -10.16 7.82
N LYS A 47 -1.08 -9.71 7.95
CA LYS A 47 -2.18 -10.28 7.16
C LYS A 47 -1.98 -10.10 5.66
N THR A 48 -1.51 -8.92 5.24
CA THR A 48 -1.19 -8.63 3.84
C THR A 48 -0.03 -9.52 3.37
N TYR A 49 1.01 -9.65 4.20
CA TYR A 49 2.15 -10.53 3.90
C TYR A 49 1.72 -11.98 3.69
N GLU A 50 0.97 -12.55 4.64
CA GLU A 50 0.51 -13.94 4.56
C GLU A 50 -0.30 -14.22 3.29
N GLY A 51 -1.19 -13.28 2.91
CA GLY A 51 -1.98 -13.39 1.68
C GLY A 51 -1.13 -13.29 0.42
N LEU A 52 -0.26 -12.29 0.33
CA LEU A 52 0.56 -12.06 -0.87
C LEU A 52 1.69 -13.08 -1.02
N ALA A 53 2.35 -13.48 0.06
CA ALA A 53 3.41 -14.49 0.05
C ALA A 53 2.89 -15.90 -0.25
N GLY A 54 1.62 -16.17 0.03
CA GLY A 54 0.96 -17.42 -0.37
C GLY A 54 0.57 -17.47 -1.85
N TYR A 55 0.52 -16.34 -2.53
CA TYR A 55 0.07 -16.25 -3.93
C TYR A 55 1.22 -15.97 -4.90
N TRP A 56 1.94 -14.86 -4.74
CA TRP A 56 2.87 -14.33 -5.73
C TRP A 56 4.07 -15.22 -6.09
N PRO A 57 4.70 -15.98 -5.17
CA PRO A 57 5.85 -16.84 -5.53
C PRO A 57 5.55 -17.92 -6.56
N GLY A 58 4.27 -18.32 -6.66
CA GLY A 58 3.81 -19.31 -7.66
C GLY A 58 3.37 -18.69 -8.98
N GLU A 59 3.24 -17.38 -9.06
CA GLU A 59 2.73 -16.68 -10.22
C GLU A 59 3.83 -16.31 -11.21
N THR A 60 3.41 -16.07 -12.47
CA THR A 60 4.26 -15.62 -13.59
C THR A 60 3.65 -14.41 -14.27
N GLY A 61 4.45 -13.72 -15.08
CA GLY A 61 4.03 -12.54 -15.84
C GLY A 61 4.50 -11.23 -15.21
N GLU A 62 4.15 -10.12 -15.83
CA GLU A 62 4.74 -8.80 -15.55
C GLU A 62 4.61 -8.36 -14.09
N TRP A 63 3.50 -8.67 -13.40
CA TRP A 63 3.34 -8.39 -11.99
C TRP A 63 4.26 -9.25 -11.10
N ALA A 64 4.32 -10.56 -11.37
CA ALA A 64 5.20 -11.45 -10.62
C ALA A 64 6.68 -11.10 -10.85
N ASP A 65 7.06 -10.81 -12.09
CA ASP A 65 8.42 -10.38 -12.46
C ASP A 65 8.83 -9.10 -11.75
N GLN A 66 7.88 -8.17 -11.51
CA GLN A 66 8.11 -6.93 -10.77
C GLN A 66 8.16 -7.17 -9.26
N LEU A 67 7.19 -7.89 -8.69
CA LEU A 67 7.02 -7.98 -7.25
C LEU A 67 7.92 -9.03 -6.59
N ASN A 68 8.14 -10.19 -7.23
CA ASN A 68 8.87 -11.28 -6.59
C ASN A 68 10.31 -10.93 -6.19
N PRO A 69 11.13 -10.24 -7.01
CA PRO A 69 12.50 -9.88 -6.65
C PRO A 69 12.61 -8.72 -5.67
N MET A 70 11.56 -7.90 -5.51
CA MET A 70 11.61 -6.71 -4.64
C MET A 70 11.86 -7.08 -3.19
N PRO A 71 12.62 -6.27 -2.41
CA PRO A 71 12.67 -6.36 -0.96
C PRO A 71 11.29 -6.10 -0.33
N LYS A 72 10.93 -6.86 0.70
CA LYS A 72 9.72 -6.64 1.49
C LYS A 72 10.08 -6.48 2.96
N PHE A 73 9.38 -5.55 3.60
CA PHE A 73 9.51 -5.27 5.02
C PHE A 73 8.16 -5.53 5.69
N VAL A 74 8.15 -6.41 6.68
CA VAL A 74 6.91 -6.90 7.29
C VAL A 74 6.84 -6.49 8.75
N ALA A 75 5.79 -5.77 9.12
CA ALA A 75 5.49 -5.46 10.50
C ALA A 75 4.59 -6.55 11.10
N SER A 76 5.06 -7.18 12.19
CA SER A 76 4.30 -8.22 12.89
C SER A 76 4.74 -8.30 14.35
N ARG A 77 3.77 -8.62 15.23
CA ARG A 77 4.01 -8.93 16.64
C ARG A 77 4.04 -10.44 16.92
N THR A 78 3.77 -11.25 15.90
CA THR A 78 3.55 -12.70 16.08
C THR A 78 4.32 -13.58 15.10
N LEU A 79 4.82 -13.03 13.99
CA LEU A 79 5.71 -13.76 13.09
C LEU A 79 7.10 -13.83 13.68
N GLU A 80 7.73 -14.99 13.52
CA GLU A 80 9.09 -15.28 13.99
C GLU A 80 9.91 -15.93 12.88
N GLY A 81 11.23 -15.82 12.98
CA GLY A 81 12.19 -16.47 12.10
C GLY A 81 12.33 -15.82 10.73
N PRO A 82 13.04 -16.48 9.83
CA PRO A 82 13.22 -16.00 8.47
C PRO A 82 11.88 -16.07 7.73
N LEU A 83 11.55 -14.97 7.04
CA LEU A 83 10.37 -14.89 6.18
C LEU A 83 10.71 -15.32 4.75
N GLU A 84 9.71 -15.85 4.04
CA GLU A 84 9.82 -16.18 2.63
C GLU A 84 9.60 -14.95 1.73
N TRP A 85 9.65 -15.14 0.42
CA TRP A 85 9.33 -14.13 -0.61
C TRP A 85 10.18 -12.84 -0.50
N ASN A 86 11.50 -13.00 -0.29
CA ASN A 86 12.44 -11.88 -0.14
C ASN A 86 12.01 -10.86 0.92
N SER A 87 11.54 -11.34 2.07
CA SER A 87 10.94 -10.52 3.12
C SER A 87 11.79 -10.49 4.38
N THR A 88 11.81 -9.34 5.04
CA THR A 88 12.50 -9.09 6.30
C THR A 88 11.49 -8.63 7.34
N LEU A 89 11.51 -9.24 8.53
CA LEU A 89 10.70 -8.82 9.66
C LEU A 89 11.26 -7.51 10.25
N ILE A 90 10.38 -6.53 10.48
CA ILE A 90 10.75 -5.31 11.19
C ILE A 90 10.81 -5.63 12.68
N GLU A 91 12.00 -5.50 13.26
CA GLU A 91 12.23 -5.76 14.68
C GLU A 91 11.83 -4.59 15.56
N GLY A 92 11.25 -4.89 16.72
CA GLY A 92 10.87 -3.92 17.74
C GLY A 92 9.62 -3.12 17.40
N ASP A 93 9.61 -1.83 17.74
CA ASP A 93 8.50 -0.94 17.41
C ASP A 93 8.41 -0.69 15.91
N ALA A 94 7.23 -0.93 15.36
CA ALA A 94 7.02 -0.89 13.91
C ALA A 94 7.18 0.53 13.33
N ALA A 95 6.74 1.57 14.04
CA ALA A 95 6.90 2.95 13.57
C ALA A 95 8.37 3.37 13.55
N GLN A 96 9.13 3.07 14.61
CA GLN A 96 10.57 3.31 14.65
C GLN A 96 11.32 2.50 13.58
N GLY A 97 10.87 1.26 13.32
CA GLY A 97 11.42 0.46 12.23
C GLY A 97 11.23 1.11 10.86
N VAL A 98 10.04 1.66 10.61
CA VAL A 98 9.74 2.40 9.37
C VAL A 98 10.56 3.70 9.27
N GLU A 99 10.74 4.44 10.37
CA GLU A 99 11.60 5.63 10.40
C GLU A 99 13.06 5.29 10.02
N ARG A 100 13.61 4.18 10.56
CA ARG A 100 14.94 3.70 10.18
C ARG A 100 15.01 3.35 8.70
N LEU A 101 14.04 2.59 8.17
CA LEU A 101 13.99 2.25 6.74
C LEU A 101 13.93 3.49 5.85
N LYS A 102 13.13 4.50 6.21
CA LYS A 102 13.07 5.79 5.48
C LYS A 102 14.39 6.55 5.51
N ALA A 103 15.18 6.40 6.58
CA ALA A 103 16.48 7.07 6.72
C ALA A 103 17.60 6.37 5.94
N GLU A 104 17.58 5.05 5.90
CA GLU A 104 18.68 4.21 5.38
C GLU A 104 18.53 3.85 3.89
N LEU A 105 17.30 3.71 3.40
CA LEU A 105 17.06 3.27 2.04
C LEU A 105 17.11 4.43 1.03
N VAL A 106 17.41 4.07 -0.22
CA VAL A 106 17.35 4.97 -1.38
C VAL A 106 16.20 4.53 -2.27
N GLY A 107 15.27 5.44 -2.53
CA GLY A 107 14.01 5.18 -3.25
C GLY A 107 12.82 5.10 -2.30
N ASP A 108 11.63 5.30 -2.83
CA ASP A 108 10.40 5.32 -2.04
C ASP A 108 10.02 3.91 -1.55
N LEU A 109 9.38 3.82 -0.38
CA LEU A 109 8.74 2.61 0.12
C LEU A 109 7.26 2.62 -0.29
N VAL A 110 6.75 1.48 -0.75
CA VAL A 110 5.33 1.32 -1.09
C VAL A 110 4.65 0.47 -0.03
N LEU A 111 3.76 1.10 0.75
CA LEU A 111 2.94 0.42 1.77
C LEU A 111 1.71 -0.20 1.10
N ILE A 112 1.54 -1.50 1.26
CA ILE A 112 0.40 -2.26 0.78
C ILE A 112 -0.47 -2.71 1.95
N GLY A 113 -1.78 -2.51 1.81
CA GLY A 113 -2.76 -2.80 2.85
C GLY A 113 -3.12 -1.58 3.70
N CYS A 114 -4.42 -1.45 4.03
CA CYS A 114 -5.01 -0.29 4.69
C CYS A 114 -5.56 -0.60 6.08
N GLY A 115 -5.07 -1.66 6.73
CA GLY A 115 -5.51 -2.09 8.05
C GLY A 115 -4.85 -1.33 9.20
N GLU A 116 -4.85 -1.96 10.37
CA GLU A 116 -4.34 -1.40 11.63
C GLU A 116 -2.92 -0.81 11.51
N PHE A 117 -2.03 -1.51 10.80
CA PHE A 117 -0.66 -1.05 10.61
C PHE A 117 -0.57 0.26 9.83
N ALA A 118 -1.28 0.35 8.69
CA ALA A 118 -1.30 1.57 7.88
C ALA A 118 -1.91 2.76 8.67
N ARG A 119 -2.99 2.51 9.41
CA ARG A 119 -3.59 3.51 10.29
C ARG A 119 -2.60 4.01 11.33
N HIS A 120 -1.90 3.10 12.03
CA HIS A 120 -0.88 3.46 13.00
C HIS A 120 0.22 4.35 12.40
N LEU A 121 0.70 4.04 11.19
CA LEU A 121 1.69 4.87 10.50
C LEU A 121 1.15 6.24 10.09
N LEU A 122 -0.14 6.31 9.72
CA LEU A 122 -0.81 7.57 9.41
C LEU A 122 -0.95 8.47 10.65
N GLU A 123 -1.35 7.91 11.79
CA GLU A 123 -1.41 8.58 13.09
C GLU A 123 -0.04 9.14 13.53
N LYS A 124 1.04 8.41 13.21
CA LYS A 124 2.43 8.84 13.48
C LYS A 124 2.97 9.86 12.46
N GLY A 125 2.19 10.21 11.43
CA GLY A 125 2.64 11.13 10.37
C GLY A 125 3.77 10.57 9.51
N LEU A 126 3.88 9.25 9.40
CA LEU A 126 4.95 8.58 8.65
C LEU A 126 4.61 8.34 7.19
N ILE A 127 3.32 8.39 6.82
CA ILE A 127 2.87 8.28 5.43
C ILE A 127 2.97 9.64 4.75
N ASP A 128 3.74 9.72 3.66
CA ASP A 128 3.97 10.96 2.93
C ASP A 128 2.97 11.15 1.77
N GLU A 129 2.43 10.07 1.23
CA GLU A 129 1.49 10.11 0.11
C GLU A 129 0.52 8.93 0.18
N LEU A 130 -0.76 9.18 -0.18
CA LEU A 130 -1.78 8.15 -0.36
C LEU A 130 -2.16 8.10 -1.84
N ARG A 131 -2.22 6.88 -2.40
CA ARG A 131 -2.66 6.60 -3.77
C ARG A 131 -3.85 5.67 -3.75
N PHE A 132 -4.99 6.16 -4.22
CA PHE A 132 -6.21 5.38 -4.36
C PHE A 132 -6.47 5.11 -5.84
N TRP A 133 -6.45 3.83 -6.21
CA TRP A 133 -6.83 3.34 -7.52
C TRP A 133 -8.32 2.98 -7.46
N VAL A 134 -9.17 3.92 -7.82
CA VAL A 134 -10.63 3.78 -7.69
C VAL A 134 -11.19 3.14 -8.95
N HIS A 135 -11.69 1.92 -8.81
CA HIS A 135 -12.33 1.17 -9.89
C HIS A 135 -13.80 1.56 -10.02
N PRO A 136 -14.35 1.61 -11.26
CA PRO A 136 -15.70 2.06 -11.56
C PRO A 136 -16.74 0.98 -11.20
N ALA A 137 -16.82 0.60 -9.94
CA ALA A 137 -17.73 -0.40 -9.40
C ALA A 137 -18.26 0.01 -8.02
N MET A 138 -19.44 -0.43 -7.69
CA MET A 138 -19.99 -0.45 -6.33
C MET A 138 -20.18 -1.91 -5.94
N TRP A 139 -19.57 -2.35 -4.83
CA TRP A 139 -19.50 -3.76 -4.46
C TRP A 139 -20.31 -4.10 -3.20
N GLY A 140 -20.62 -3.11 -2.38
CA GLY A 140 -21.43 -3.25 -1.16
C GLY A 140 -20.65 -3.83 0.02
N PRO A 141 -20.86 -5.11 0.40
CA PRO A 141 -20.17 -5.66 1.57
C PRO A 141 -18.69 -5.95 1.29
N GLY A 142 -17.83 -5.63 2.26
CA GLY A 142 -16.38 -5.87 2.17
C GLY A 142 -15.59 -5.06 3.18
N GLU A 143 -14.29 -5.22 3.20
CA GLU A 143 -13.41 -4.41 4.03
C GLU A 143 -13.24 -3.01 3.42
N HIS A 144 -13.18 -1.99 4.27
CA HIS A 144 -12.94 -0.61 3.91
C HIS A 144 -11.57 -0.13 4.41
N PRO A 145 -10.91 0.84 3.75
CA PRO A 145 -9.65 1.38 4.22
C PRO A 145 -9.85 2.22 5.47
N PHE A 146 -8.88 2.19 6.37
CA PHE A 146 -8.79 3.09 7.52
C PHE A 146 -10.03 3.09 8.45
N GLU A 147 -10.61 1.92 8.70
CA GLU A 147 -11.66 1.81 9.73
C GLU A 147 -11.09 2.22 11.10
N GLY A 148 -11.60 3.32 11.67
CA GLY A 148 -11.14 3.89 12.92
C GLY A 148 -11.75 5.26 13.20
N GLU A 149 -11.40 5.86 14.34
CA GLU A 149 -11.94 7.15 14.79
C GLU A 149 -11.08 8.36 14.35
N GLU A 150 -9.85 8.10 13.89
CA GLU A 150 -8.93 9.15 13.49
C GLU A 150 -9.41 9.90 12.24
N GLN A 151 -9.35 11.23 12.34
CA GLN A 151 -9.67 12.12 11.23
C GLN A 151 -8.38 12.71 10.66
N VAL A 152 -8.20 12.62 9.34
CA VAL A 152 -7.06 13.18 8.63
C VAL A 152 -7.56 14.00 7.46
N ARG A 153 -7.06 15.23 7.32
CA ARG A 153 -7.29 16.03 6.11
C ARG A 153 -6.34 15.60 5.02
N LEU A 154 -6.84 15.55 3.79
CA LEU A 154 -6.06 15.20 2.62
C LEU A 154 -6.00 16.40 1.66
N GLU A 155 -4.81 16.69 1.17
CA GLU A 155 -4.60 17.66 0.10
C GLU A 155 -4.39 16.93 -1.23
N LEU A 156 -5.20 17.24 -2.22
CA LEU A 156 -5.13 16.59 -3.53
C LEU A 156 -3.85 17.03 -4.26
N ILE A 157 -3.03 16.04 -4.64
CA ILE A 157 -1.84 16.22 -5.48
C ILE A 157 -2.21 16.06 -6.95
N GLU A 158 -2.96 14.98 -7.27
CA GLU A 158 -3.32 14.63 -8.63
C GLU A 158 -4.60 13.79 -8.68
N ALA A 159 -5.39 13.99 -9.72
CA ALA A 159 -6.47 13.10 -10.13
C ALA A 159 -6.26 12.75 -11.60
N LYS A 160 -6.02 11.47 -11.91
CA LYS A 160 -5.83 10.97 -13.26
C LYS A 160 -6.88 9.91 -13.58
N THR A 161 -7.58 10.06 -14.70
CA THR A 161 -8.53 9.08 -15.22
C THR A 161 -7.90 8.26 -16.34
N PHE A 162 -8.36 7.01 -16.48
CA PHE A 162 -7.91 6.09 -17.52
C PHE A 162 -9.12 5.64 -18.38
N ASP A 163 -8.87 5.19 -19.59
CA ASP A 163 -9.93 4.72 -20.51
C ASP A 163 -10.74 3.55 -19.95
N SER A 164 -10.15 2.78 -19.05
CA SER A 164 -10.84 1.72 -18.29
C SER A 164 -11.92 2.22 -17.31
N GLY A 165 -11.99 3.54 -17.08
CA GLY A 165 -12.81 4.14 -16.02
C GLY A 165 -12.17 4.17 -14.65
N VAL A 166 -11.02 3.52 -14.46
CA VAL A 166 -10.24 3.61 -13.22
C VAL A 166 -9.71 5.03 -13.05
N THR A 167 -9.76 5.54 -11.83
CA THR A 167 -9.21 6.85 -11.47
C THR A 167 -8.15 6.70 -10.41
N LEU A 168 -6.96 7.24 -10.65
CA LEU A 168 -5.92 7.40 -9.64
C LEU A 168 -6.10 8.74 -8.94
N LEU A 169 -6.25 8.69 -7.62
CA LEU A 169 -6.27 9.85 -6.74
C LEU A 169 -5.02 9.82 -5.85
N ARG A 170 -4.24 10.90 -5.89
CA ARG A 170 -3.04 11.06 -5.06
C ARG A 170 -3.24 12.19 -4.08
N TYR A 171 -2.95 11.91 -2.81
CA TYR A 171 -3.13 12.88 -1.73
C TYR A 171 -1.91 12.94 -0.82
N GLU A 172 -1.68 14.11 -0.25
CA GLU A 172 -0.78 14.32 0.89
C GLU A 172 -1.62 14.42 2.18
N PRO A 173 -1.33 13.60 3.22
CA PRO A 173 -2.02 13.74 4.50
C PRO A 173 -1.58 14.99 5.24
N ARG A 174 -2.54 15.71 5.83
CA ARG A 174 -2.32 16.91 6.61
C ARG A 174 -2.84 16.72 8.03
N ALA A 175 -2.04 17.08 9.01
CA ALA A 175 -2.51 17.10 10.38
C ALA A 175 -3.72 18.05 10.51
N ILE A 176 -4.76 17.60 11.22
CA ILE A 176 -5.84 18.49 11.64
C ILE A 176 -5.25 19.38 12.74
N ARG A 177 -5.05 20.65 12.43
CA ARG A 177 -4.69 21.62 13.48
C ARG A 177 -5.94 21.83 14.33
N PRO A 178 -5.87 21.62 15.65
CA PRO A 178 -6.95 22.06 16.53
C PRO A 178 -7.06 23.59 16.40
N ASP A 179 -8.27 24.07 16.20
CA ASP A 179 -8.61 25.51 16.21
C ASP A 179 -8.33 26.12 17.59
#